data_5f82abaea3159a8912339cbe1126f01f
#
_entry.id   5f82abaea3159a8912339cbe1126f01f
#
_cell.length_a   1.000
_cell.length_b   1.000
_cell.length_c   1.000
_cell.angle_alpha   90.00
_cell.angle_beta   90.00
_cell.angle_gamma   90.00
#
_symmetry.space_group_name_H-M   'P 1'
#
loop_
_entity.id
_entity.type
_entity.pdbx_description
1 polymer ?
#
loop_
_entity_poly.entity_id
_entity_poly.type
_entity_poly.pdbx_seq_one_letter_code
_entity_poly.pdbx_strand_id
1 'polypeptide(L)'
;LWHETCAYACAFPPLRDKVVLNIVDALKGCFEGGPEANPRFICQYNALLLGSDAVAVDSVGFDMVLAKRIEEGIQKQEKPGSRRFLELADEIKLGIADRSKVDLKEIDL
;
A
#
# COMPACT_ATOMS: atom_id res chain seq x y z
N LEU A 1 -4.32 -16.50 4.68
CA LEU A 1 -3.00 -16.93 4.21
C LEU A 1 -2.25 -15.82 3.47
N TRP A 2 -2.90 -15.14 2.56
CA TRP A 2 -2.30 -14.01 1.82
C TRP A 2 -1.78 -12.91 2.75
N HIS A 3 -2.59 -12.49 3.70
CA HIS A 3 -2.25 -11.41 4.63
C HIS A 3 -1.05 -11.79 5.50
N GLU A 4 -1.06 -13.01 6.02
CA GLU A 4 0.03 -13.53 6.84
C GLU A 4 1.31 -13.67 6.03
N THR A 5 1.23 -14.17 4.80
CA THR A 5 2.38 -14.35 3.94
C THR A 5 3.11 -13.03 3.69
N CYS A 6 2.38 -11.97 3.36
CA CYS A 6 2.98 -10.65 3.13
C CYS A 6 3.71 -10.13 4.37
N ALA A 7 3.05 -10.18 5.53
CA ALA A 7 3.62 -9.66 6.77
C ALA A 7 4.84 -10.46 7.22
N TYR A 8 4.73 -11.79 7.25
CA TYR A 8 5.83 -12.63 7.75
C TYR A 8 7.01 -12.74 6.80
N ALA A 9 6.78 -12.65 5.48
CA ALA A 9 7.89 -12.61 4.53
C ALA A 9 8.76 -11.37 4.75
N CYS A 10 8.14 -10.22 4.99
CA CYS A 10 8.87 -8.99 5.28
C CYS A 10 9.52 -8.99 6.67
N ALA A 11 9.00 -9.80 7.60
CA ALA A 11 9.56 -9.95 8.94
C ALA A 11 10.70 -10.97 9.01
N PHE A 12 11.00 -11.65 7.92
CA PHE A 12 12.07 -12.64 7.87
C PHE A 12 13.40 -12.00 8.31
N PRO A 13 14.12 -12.59 9.30
CA PRO A 13 15.27 -11.93 9.94
C PRO A 13 16.32 -11.37 8.99
N PRO A 14 16.68 -12.03 7.87
CA PRO A 14 17.63 -11.46 6.93
C PRO A 14 17.19 -10.18 6.23
N LEU A 15 15.88 -9.90 6.22
CA LEU A 15 15.31 -8.71 5.59
C LEU A 15 14.92 -7.64 6.60
N ARG A 16 14.43 -8.07 7.76
CA ARG A 16 13.95 -7.19 8.81
C ARG A 16 15.04 -6.22 9.26
N ASP A 17 14.68 -4.96 9.43
CA ASP A 17 15.56 -3.89 9.90
C ASP A 17 16.75 -3.57 8.98
N LYS A 18 16.74 -4.12 7.75
CA LYS A 18 17.79 -3.85 6.77
C LYS A 18 17.35 -2.95 5.64
N VAL A 19 16.05 -2.81 5.45
CA VAL A 19 15.48 -1.90 4.45
C VAL A 19 15.51 -0.49 5.02
N VAL A 20 16.14 0.43 4.30
CA VAL A 20 16.28 1.83 4.74
C VAL A 20 15.43 2.80 3.94
N LEU A 21 14.99 2.38 2.74
CA LEU A 21 14.16 3.22 1.86
C LEU A 21 13.26 2.34 1.01
N ASN A 22 12.01 2.75 0.90
CA ASN A 22 11.03 2.16 0.01
C ASN A 22 10.58 3.20 -1.00
N ILE A 23 10.58 2.83 -2.26
CA ILE A 23 10.16 3.68 -3.36
C ILE A 23 9.07 2.96 -4.13
N VAL A 24 7.90 3.59 -4.25
CA VAL A 24 6.80 3.07 -5.05
C VAL A 24 6.62 3.97 -6.28
N ASP A 25 6.74 3.36 -7.44
CA ASP A 25 6.39 4.02 -8.70
C ASP A 25 4.87 3.99 -8.84
N ALA A 26 4.26 5.13 -8.58
CA ALA A 26 2.83 5.33 -8.73
C ALA A 26 2.52 6.33 -9.86
N LEU A 27 3.32 6.34 -10.92
CA LEU A 27 3.03 7.14 -12.11
C LEU A 27 1.76 6.60 -12.78
N LYS A 28 1.71 5.29 -13.00
CA LYS A 28 0.53 4.58 -13.49
C LYS A 28 0.24 3.39 -12.59
N GLY A 29 -1.02 3.06 -12.44
CA GLY A 29 -1.43 1.90 -11.66
C GLY A 29 -2.68 1.27 -12.21
N CYS A 30 -2.86 -0.02 -11.90
CA CYS A 30 -4.03 -0.79 -12.25
C CYS A 30 -4.89 -0.94 -10.99
N PHE A 31 -6.09 -0.38 -11.00
CA PHE A 31 -6.95 -0.38 -9.82
C PHE A 31 -7.92 -1.57 -9.77
N GLU A 32 -7.98 -2.40 -10.81
CA GLU A 32 -8.83 -3.59 -10.88
C GLU A 32 -8.24 -4.61 -11.85
N GLY A 33 -8.63 -5.87 -11.72
CA GLY A 33 -8.32 -6.91 -12.70
C GLY A 33 -6.94 -7.52 -12.61
N GLY A 34 -6.26 -7.38 -11.46
CA GLY A 34 -4.97 -8.05 -11.24
C GLY A 34 -5.05 -9.57 -11.33
N PRO A 35 -3.89 -10.28 -11.36
CA PRO A 35 -2.54 -9.74 -11.19
C PRO A 35 -1.93 -9.12 -12.46
N GLU A 36 -2.45 -9.41 -13.63
CA GLU A 36 -1.94 -8.81 -14.87
C GLU A 36 -2.53 -7.43 -15.11
N ALA A 37 -1.74 -6.57 -15.76
CA ALA A 37 -2.21 -5.25 -16.11
C ALA A 37 -3.33 -5.34 -17.14
N ASN A 38 -4.46 -4.73 -16.85
CA ASN A 38 -5.59 -4.62 -17.76
C ASN A 38 -5.72 -3.16 -18.20
N PRO A 39 -5.50 -2.84 -19.49
CA PRO A 39 -5.56 -1.45 -19.98
C PRO A 39 -6.85 -0.71 -19.61
N ARG A 40 -7.95 -1.45 -19.47
CA ARG A 40 -9.25 -0.90 -19.08
C ARG A 40 -9.24 -0.28 -17.67
N PHE A 41 -8.37 -0.76 -16.80
CA PHE A 41 -8.31 -0.37 -15.38
C PHE A 41 -7.00 0.31 -15.01
N ILE A 42 -6.28 0.83 -16.00
CA ILE A 42 -5.06 1.61 -15.75
C ILE A 42 -5.43 3.08 -15.63
N CYS A 43 -4.88 3.73 -14.60
CA CYS A 43 -4.98 5.16 -14.42
C CYS A 43 -3.62 5.77 -14.11
N GLN A 44 -3.51 7.08 -14.27
CA GLN A 44 -2.33 7.83 -13.91
C GLN A 44 -2.52 8.45 -12.53
N TYR A 45 -1.70 8.03 -11.56
CA TYR A 45 -1.65 8.69 -10.26
C TYR A 45 -0.65 9.85 -10.27
N ASN A 46 0.34 9.81 -11.17
CA ASN A 46 1.39 10.83 -11.32
C ASN A 46 2.13 11.11 -10.01
N ALA A 47 2.44 10.07 -9.28
CA ALA A 47 3.04 10.17 -7.96
C ALA A 47 4.21 9.20 -7.79
N LEU A 48 5.12 9.55 -6.89
CA LEU A 48 6.10 8.63 -6.31
C LEU A 48 5.89 8.64 -4.82
N LEU A 49 5.89 7.47 -4.21
CA LEU A 49 5.83 7.33 -2.76
C LEU A 49 7.21 6.93 -2.25
N LEU A 50 7.69 7.64 -1.24
CA LEU A 50 8.99 7.37 -0.63
C LEU A 50 8.83 7.33 0.88
N GLY A 51 9.48 6.37 1.52
CA GLY A 51 9.46 6.29 2.97
C GLY A 51 10.38 5.21 3.51
N SER A 52 10.81 5.38 4.75
CA SER A 52 11.61 4.40 5.47
C SER A 52 10.76 3.29 6.09
N ASP A 53 9.46 3.52 6.24
CA ASP A 53 8.49 2.58 6.80
C ASP A 53 7.65 1.98 5.67
N ALA A 54 7.94 0.73 5.31
CA ALA A 54 7.25 0.04 4.22
C ALA A 54 5.74 -0.11 4.48
N VAL A 55 5.34 -0.31 5.73
CA VAL A 55 3.93 -0.46 6.11
C VAL A 55 3.20 0.86 5.92
N ALA A 56 3.81 1.96 6.34
CA ALA A 56 3.25 3.30 6.15
C ALA A 56 3.11 3.64 4.66
N VAL A 57 4.13 3.34 3.86
CA VAL A 57 4.09 3.55 2.40
C VAL A 57 2.95 2.75 1.77
N ASP A 58 2.81 1.48 2.13
CA ASP A 58 1.73 0.62 1.62
C ASP A 58 0.35 1.09 2.09
N SER A 59 0.24 1.63 3.30
CA SER A 59 -1.02 2.21 3.79
C SER A 59 -1.46 3.39 2.93
N VAL A 60 -0.53 4.25 2.55
CA VAL A 60 -0.81 5.38 1.64
C VAL A 60 -1.22 4.87 0.26
N GLY A 61 -0.46 3.91 -0.27
CA GLY A 61 -0.77 3.29 -1.57
C GLY A 61 -2.14 2.62 -1.58
N PHE A 62 -2.48 1.92 -0.50
CA PHE A 62 -3.80 1.31 -0.34
C PHE A 62 -4.91 2.35 -0.42
N ASP A 63 -4.76 3.47 0.29
CA ASP A 63 -5.75 4.55 0.26
C ASP A 63 -5.90 5.14 -1.15
N MET A 64 -4.81 5.29 -1.89
CA MET A 64 -4.85 5.81 -3.27
C MET A 64 -5.66 4.87 -4.18
N VAL A 65 -5.39 3.57 -4.11
CA VAL A 65 -6.11 2.56 -4.91
C VAL A 65 -7.58 2.49 -4.50
N LEU A 66 -7.85 2.49 -3.21
CA LEU A 66 -9.22 2.46 -2.68
C LEU A 66 -10.03 3.68 -3.17
N ALA A 67 -9.46 4.87 -3.08
CA ALA A 67 -10.11 6.10 -3.54
C ALA A 67 -10.45 6.01 -5.03
N LYS A 68 -9.54 5.49 -5.85
CA LYS A 68 -9.76 5.31 -7.28
C LYS A 68 -10.85 4.28 -7.57
N ARG A 69 -10.86 3.17 -6.84
CA ARG A 69 -11.90 2.13 -6.99
C ARG A 69 -13.29 2.67 -6.63
N ILE A 70 -13.38 3.49 -5.62
CA ILE A 70 -14.64 4.15 -5.23
C ILE A 70 -15.08 5.15 -6.30
N GLU A 71 -14.15 5.98 -6.78
CA GLU A 71 -14.41 6.96 -7.86
C GLU A 71 -14.95 6.29 -9.12
N GLU A 72 -14.39 5.14 -9.49
CA GLU A 72 -14.77 4.37 -10.69
C GLU A 72 -15.99 3.46 -10.47
N GLY A 73 -16.58 3.46 -9.29
CA GLY A 73 -17.74 2.64 -8.99
C GLY A 73 -17.50 1.14 -8.84
N ILE A 74 -16.23 0.71 -8.71
CA ILE A 74 -15.87 -0.70 -8.51
C ILE A 74 -16.36 -1.18 -7.14
N GLN A 75 -16.27 -0.31 -6.14
CA GLN A 75 -16.78 -0.57 -4.80
C GLN A 75 -17.28 0.74 -4.17
N LYS A 76 -18.19 0.63 -3.21
CA LYS A 76 -18.77 1.81 -2.56
C LYS A 76 -17.96 2.28 -1.36
N GLN A 77 -17.30 1.37 -0.71
CA GLN A 77 -16.53 1.63 0.52
C GLN A 77 -15.46 0.56 0.69
N GLU A 78 -14.59 0.78 1.64
CA GLU A 78 -13.58 -0.21 2.02
C GLU A 78 -14.24 -1.51 2.46
N LYS A 79 -13.74 -2.63 1.94
CA LYS A 79 -14.22 -3.95 2.32
C LYS A 79 -13.66 -4.35 3.69
N PRO A 80 -14.49 -4.94 4.59
CA PRO A 80 -13.99 -5.43 5.86
C PRO A 80 -12.83 -6.39 5.68
N GLY A 81 -11.79 -6.23 6.48
CA GLY A 81 -10.61 -7.10 6.47
C GLY A 81 -9.64 -6.88 5.31
N SER A 82 -9.90 -5.94 4.41
CA SER A 82 -9.00 -5.69 3.28
C SER A 82 -7.63 -5.14 3.69
N ARG A 83 -7.53 -4.52 4.86
CA ARG A 83 -6.27 -4.01 5.43
C ARG A 83 -5.57 -4.99 6.37
N ARG A 84 -6.04 -6.22 6.47
CA ARG A 84 -5.52 -7.16 7.48
C ARG A 84 -4.02 -7.39 7.36
N PHE A 85 -3.46 -7.39 6.14
CA PHE A 85 -2.03 -7.55 5.93
C PHE A 85 -1.21 -6.39 6.53
N LEU A 86 -1.76 -5.16 6.48
CA LEU A 86 -1.13 -3.98 7.10
C LEU A 86 -1.24 -4.03 8.62
N GLU A 87 -2.40 -4.40 9.13
CA GLU A 87 -2.63 -4.54 10.57
C GLU A 87 -1.70 -5.58 11.19
N LEU A 88 -1.55 -6.75 10.54
CA LEU A 88 -0.61 -7.78 10.96
C LEU A 88 0.83 -7.28 10.97
N ALA A 89 1.23 -6.55 9.94
CA ALA A 89 2.58 -5.98 9.87
C ALA A 89 2.84 -5.00 11.02
N ASP A 90 1.85 -4.21 11.39
CA ASP A 90 1.93 -3.32 12.55
C ASP A 90 2.01 -4.12 13.86
N GLU A 91 1.17 -5.13 14.02
CA GLU A 91 1.16 -6.00 15.21
C GLU A 91 2.53 -6.64 15.48
N ILE A 92 3.24 -7.05 14.42
CA ILE A 92 4.58 -7.65 14.54
C ILE A 92 5.71 -6.63 14.46
N LYS A 93 5.38 -5.34 14.58
CA LYS A 93 6.35 -4.23 14.67
C LYS A 93 7.18 -4.00 13.41
N LEU A 94 6.64 -4.30 12.23
CA LEU A 94 7.30 -3.97 10.97
C LEU A 94 7.18 -2.50 10.60
N GLY A 95 6.09 -1.84 10.99
CA GLY A 95 5.85 -0.44 10.69
C GLY A 95 4.47 0.00 11.17
N ILE A 96 4.05 1.18 10.75
CA ILE A 96 2.82 1.84 11.20
C ILE A 96 1.75 1.72 10.12
N ALA A 97 0.68 0.98 10.41
CA ALA A 97 -0.46 0.82 9.51
C ALA A 97 -1.52 1.93 9.67
N ASP A 98 -1.66 2.49 10.87
CA ASP A 98 -2.66 3.51 11.17
C ASP A 98 -2.32 4.82 10.47
N ARG A 99 -3.13 5.20 9.48
CA ARG A 99 -2.94 6.42 8.68
C ARG A 99 -2.92 7.69 9.53
N SER A 100 -3.60 7.71 10.66
CA SER A 100 -3.62 8.87 11.56
C SER A 100 -2.26 9.10 12.24
N LYS A 101 -1.41 8.07 12.28
CA LYS A 101 -0.07 8.13 12.88
C LYS A 101 1.04 8.29 11.85
N VAL A 102 0.72 8.29 10.56
CA VAL A 102 1.68 8.47 9.47
C VAL A 102 1.83 9.95 9.17
N ASP A 103 3.07 10.44 9.26
CA ASP A 103 3.40 11.82 8.86
C ASP A 103 3.65 11.84 7.35
N LEU A 104 2.62 12.21 6.60
CA LEU A 104 2.68 12.30 5.14
C LEU A 104 2.96 13.75 4.72
N LYS A 105 4.00 13.92 3.91
CA LYS A 105 4.30 15.20 3.27
C LYS A 105 4.09 15.08 1.77
N GLU A 106 3.25 15.94 1.22
CA GLU A 106 3.02 16.03 -0.21
C GLU A 106 3.82 17.18 -0.80
N ILE A 107 4.52 16.89 -1.89
CA ILE A 107 5.34 17.89 -2.59
C ILE A 107 4.90 17.87 -4.05
N ASP A 108 4.44 19.01 -4.55
CA ASP A 108 4.12 19.20 -5.96
C ASP A 108 5.35 19.70 -6.70
N LEU A 109 5.65 19.06 -7.81
CA LEU A 109 6.80 19.39 -8.65
C LEU A 109 6.39 20.19 -9.89
#